data_54c8ef83a13aff8a469de06abc8bcf39
#
_entry.id   54c8ef83a13aff8a469de06abc8bcf39
#
_cell.length_a   1.000
_cell.length_b   1.000
_cell.length_c   1.000
_cell.angle_alpha   90.00
_cell.angle_beta   90.00
_cell.angle_gamma   90.00
#
_symmetry.space_group_name_H-M   'P 1'
#
loop_
_entity.id
_entity.type
_entity.pdbx_description
1 polymer ?
#
loop_
_entity_poly.entity_id
_entity_poly.type
_entity_poly.pdbx_seq_one_letter_code
_entity_poly.pdbx_strand_id
1 'polypeptide(L)'
;MIRKSTTDDKEQIQQLMQLCFGDKNNLEPYENLEDRYYLYFKDNILVAMSGLTSNSEYGHLEIDWTCTRPEHRHKGYMQELFAEMLNGVHESVYCSCWRLPNNDKPNLHTLMSLFGFEEVVESRVHWKVPHNCFSNYEGGCSYCTGIGCECYEDLYLRKGK
;
A
#
# COMPACT_ATOMS: atom_id res chain seq x y z
N MET A 1 -6.92 -17.27 5.31
CA MET A 1 -5.61 -17.59 5.96
C MET A 1 -4.67 -16.42 5.74
N ILE A 2 -4.04 -15.93 6.81
CA ILE A 2 -3.01 -14.89 6.73
C ILE A 2 -1.66 -15.51 7.03
N ARG A 3 -0.62 -15.15 6.29
CA ARG A 3 0.77 -15.54 6.54
C ARG A 3 1.75 -14.57 5.91
N LYS A 4 3.01 -14.67 6.28
CA LYS A 4 4.12 -13.98 5.62
C LYS A 4 4.36 -14.53 4.21
N SER A 5 4.90 -13.70 3.34
CA SER A 5 5.32 -14.10 2.00
C SER A 5 6.55 -14.99 2.02
N THR A 6 6.65 -15.82 1.00
CA THR A 6 7.82 -16.63 0.65
C THR A 6 8.22 -16.35 -0.79
N THR A 7 9.38 -16.87 -1.21
CA THR A 7 9.83 -16.74 -2.61
C THR A 7 8.87 -17.37 -3.60
N ASP A 8 8.12 -18.39 -3.19
CA ASP A 8 7.14 -19.08 -4.05
C ASP A 8 5.90 -18.24 -4.37
N ASP A 9 5.67 -17.15 -3.63
CA ASP A 9 4.51 -16.28 -3.82
C ASP A 9 4.71 -15.22 -4.92
N LYS A 10 5.90 -15.13 -5.53
CA LYS A 10 6.27 -14.06 -6.47
C LYS A 10 5.21 -13.83 -7.55
N GLU A 11 4.77 -14.90 -8.20
CA GLU A 11 3.80 -14.79 -9.31
C GLU A 11 2.45 -14.24 -8.84
N GLN A 12 1.92 -14.73 -7.71
CA GLN A 12 0.64 -14.26 -7.18
C GLN A 12 0.71 -12.82 -6.67
N ILE A 13 1.83 -12.43 -6.05
CA ILE A 13 2.09 -11.05 -5.62
C ILE A 13 2.12 -10.13 -6.84
N GLN A 14 2.89 -10.47 -7.87
CA GLN A 14 2.99 -9.67 -9.09
C GLN A 14 1.63 -9.53 -9.79
N GLN A 15 0.87 -10.61 -9.91
CA GLN A 15 -0.49 -10.58 -10.46
C GLN A 15 -1.42 -9.65 -9.66
N LEU A 16 -1.37 -9.70 -8.33
CA LEU A 16 -2.17 -8.83 -7.48
C LEU A 16 -1.77 -7.36 -7.63
N MET A 17 -0.46 -7.08 -7.67
CA MET A 17 0.06 -5.73 -7.90
C MET A 17 -0.39 -5.18 -9.25
N GLN A 18 -0.24 -5.95 -10.32
CA GLN A 18 -0.67 -5.57 -11.67
C GLN A 18 -2.18 -5.29 -11.72
N LEU A 19 -2.98 -6.15 -11.10
CA LEU A 19 -4.43 -5.99 -11.04
C LEU A 19 -4.85 -4.72 -10.30
N CYS A 20 -4.14 -4.34 -9.24
CA CYS A 20 -4.50 -3.21 -8.38
C CYS A 20 -3.90 -1.88 -8.85
N PHE A 21 -2.73 -1.90 -9.47
CA PHE A 21 -1.96 -0.71 -9.86
C PHE A 21 -1.79 -0.56 -11.38
N GLY A 22 -2.20 -1.54 -12.17
CA GLY A 22 -2.23 -1.53 -13.63
C GLY A 22 -1.04 -2.22 -14.30
N ASP A 23 -1.29 -2.85 -15.44
CA ASP A 23 -0.30 -3.66 -16.19
C ASP A 23 0.87 -2.85 -16.77
N LYS A 24 0.69 -1.55 -16.94
CA LYS A 24 1.70 -0.67 -17.56
C LYS A 24 2.85 -0.31 -16.62
N ASN A 25 2.66 -0.53 -15.36
CA ASN A 25 3.69 -0.39 -14.37
C ASN A 25 4.39 -1.75 -14.32
N ASN A 26 5.59 -1.90 -14.82
CA ASN A 26 6.43 -3.07 -14.60
C ASN A 26 6.74 -3.19 -13.10
N LEU A 27 5.67 -3.40 -12.31
CA LEU A 27 5.75 -3.55 -10.86
C LEU A 27 6.33 -4.93 -10.60
N GLU A 28 7.64 -4.94 -10.45
CA GLU A 28 8.33 -6.12 -9.96
C GLU A 28 8.27 -6.11 -8.42
N PRO A 29 7.84 -7.21 -7.80
CA PRO A 29 8.00 -7.35 -6.37
C PRO A 29 9.49 -7.30 -6.02
N TYR A 30 9.82 -6.89 -4.80
CA TYR A 30 11.20 -6.89 -4.35
C TYR A 30 11.86 -8.25 -4.57
N GLU A 31 13.17 -8.26 -4.85
CA GLU A 31 13.92 -9.51 -5.10
C GLU A 31 13.85 -10.47 -3.91
N ASN A 32 13.93 -9.93 -2.69
CA ASN A 32 13.74 -10.72 -1.48
C ASN A 32 12.30 -10.61 -0.99
N LEU A 33 11.53 -11.66 -1.19
CA LEU A 33 10.13 -11.76 -0.76
C LEU A 33 9.97 -12.42 0.60
N GLU A 34 11.02 -13.03 1.15
CA GLU A 34 10.93 -13.75 2.41
C GLU A 34 10.54 -12.81 3.55
N ASP A 35 9.42 -13.13 4.21
CA ASP A 35 8.83 -12.33 5.29
C ASP A 35 8.50 -10.86 4.96
N ARG A 36 8.58 -10.46 3.67
CA ARG A 36 8.44 -9.07 3.23
C ARG A 36 7.01 -8.55 3.31
N TYR A 37 6.04 -9.39 2.95
CA TYR A 37 4.63 -9.04 2.90
C TYR A 37 3.80 -9.91 3.83
N TYR A 38 2.70 -9.36 4.33
CA TYR A 38 1.58 -10.10 4.89
C TYR A 38 0.60 -10.38 3.76
N LEU A 39 0.23 -11.64 3.57
CA LEU A 39 -0.60 -12.12 2.49
C LEU A 39 -1.90 -12.73 3.04
N TYR A 40 -3.04 -12.29 2.53
CA TYR A 40 -4.34 -12.86 2.84
C TYR A 40 -4.80 -13.77 1.71
N PHE A 41 -4.93 -15.05 2.00
CA PHE A 41 -5.45 -16.04 1.05
C PHE A 41 -6.89 -16.43 1.38
N LYS A 42 -7.72 -16.51 0.34
CA LYS A 42 -9.04 -17.10 0.37
C LYS A 42 -9.16 -18.12 -0.77
N ASP A 43 -9.56 -19.33 -0.43
CA ASP A 43 -9.69 -20.42 -1.40
C ASP A 43 -8.43 -20.61 -2.29
N ASN A 44 -7.25 -20.52 -1.67
CA ASN A 44 -5.91 -20.54 -2.28
C ASN A 44 -5.60 -19.39 -3.25
N ILE A 45 -6.43 -18.37 -3.30
CA ILE A 45 -6.20 -17.17 -4.09
C ILE A 45 -5.69 -16.06 -3.17
N LEU A 46 -4.61 -15.39 -3.57
CA LEU A 46 -4.13 -14.18 -2.88
C LEU A 46 -5.11 -13.04 -3.15
N VAL A 47 -5.83 -12.59 -2.11
CA VAL A 47 -6.88 -11.57 -2.22
C VAL A 47 -6.47 -10.20 -1.70
N ALA A 48 -5.54 -10.16 -0.74
CA ALA A 48 -5.01 -8.90 -0.22
C ALA A 48 -3.57 -9.06 0.25
N MET A 49 -2.81 -7.97 0.18
CA MET A 49 -1.43 -7.92 0.68
C MET A 49 -1.10 -6.54 1.24
N SER A 50 -0.14 -6.50 2.15
CA SER A 50 0.50 -5.29 2.65
C SER A 50 1.91 -5.60 3.14
N GLY A 51 2.85 -4.67 2.95
CA GLY A 51 4.19 -4.76 3.52
C GLY A 51 4.30 -3.99 4.83
N LEU A 52 5.19 -4.45 5.71
CA LEU A 52 5.64 -3.70 6.88
C LEU A 52 7.16 -3.83 6.95
N THR A 53 7.86 -2.73 6.71
CA THR A 53 9.32 -2.68 6.64
C THR A 53 9.93 -1.67 7.57
N SER A 54 11.17 -1.91 7.98
CA SER A 54 11.97 -0.91 8.64
C SER A 54 12.48 0.08 7.59
N ASN A 55 12.10 1.33 7.72
CA ASN A 55 12.68 2.42 6.95
C ASN A 55 13.85 3.00 7.75
N SER A 56 15.07 2.75 7.27
CA SER A 56 16.29 3.20 7.93
C SER A 56 16.47 4.73 7.90
N GLU A 57 15.80 5.41 6.99
CA GLU A 57 15.92 6.85 6.81
C GLU A 57 15.23 7.64 7.93
N TYR A 58 14.12 7.09 8.47
CA TYR A 58 13.31 7.74 9.50
C TYR A 58 13.30 7.01 10.85
N GLY A 59 13.95 5.84 10.95
CA GLY A 59 13.96 5.04 12.17
C GLY A 59 12.59 4.50 12.60
N HIS A 60 11.64 4.42 11.68
CA HIS A 60 10.27 3.95 11.90
C HIS A 60 9.96 2.77 11.00
N LEU A 61 8.86 2.06 11.32
CA LEU A 61 8.29 1.08 10.41
C LEU A 61 7.42 1.80 9.36
N GLU A 62 7.43 1.27 8.15
CA GLU A 62 6.64 1.77 7.03
C GLU A 62 5.70 0.71 6.51
N ILE A 63 4.43 1.10 6.29
CA ILE A 63 3.45 0.30 5.56
C ILE A 63 3.53 0.66 4.09
N ASP A 64 3.70 -0.35 3.25
CA ASP A 64 3.76 -0.18 1.79
C ASP A 64 2.95 -1.25 1.04
N TRP A 65 2.79 -1.04 -0.26
CA TRP A 65 2.14 -1.98 -1.19
C TRP A 65 0.81 -2.56 -0.70
N THR A 66 0.01 -1.75 -0.02
CA THR A 66 -1.30 -2.16 0.51
C THR A 66 -2.32 -2.24 -0.61
N CYS A 67 -2.78 -3.43 -0.94
CA CYS A 67 -3.77 -3.62 -1.98
C CYS A 67 -4.69 -4.83 -1.74
N THR A 68 -5.90 -4.74 -2.31
CA THR A 68 -6.92 -5.80 -2.28
C THR A 68 -7.50 -5.96 -3.68
N ARG A 69 -7.66 -7.21 -4.13
CA ARG A 69 -8.35 -7.53 -5.38
C ARG A 69 -9.67 -6.78 -5.48
N PRO A 70 -9.99 -6.14 -6.62
CA PRO A 70 -11.20 -5.32 -6.76
C PRO A 70 -12.48 -6.05 -6.32
N GLU A 71 -12.67 -7.29 -6.73
CA GLU A 71 -13.84 -8.12 -6.42
C GLU A 71 -13.90 -8.61 -4.96
N HIS A 72 -12.82 -8.38 -4.20
CA HIS A 72 -12.69 -8.72 -2.79
C HIS A 72 -12.66 -7.50 -1.86
N ARG A 73 -12.78 -6.28 -2.40
CA ARG A 73 -12.86 -5.06 -1.59
C ARG A 73 -14.13 -5.01 -0.75
N HIS A 74 -14.11 -4.19 0.30
CA HIS A 74 -15.23 -3.97 1.23
C HIS A 74 -15.73 -5.23 1.97
N LYS A 75 -14.91 -6.29 2.05
CA LYS A 75 -15.23 -7.55 2.74
C LYS A 75 -14.44 -7.78 4.04
N GLY A 76 -13.71 -6.77 4.50
CA GLY A 76 -12.95 -6.81 5.76
C GLY A 76 -11.56 -7.46 5.68
N TYR A 77 -11.16 -8.07 4.57
CA TYR A 77 -9.89 -8.82 4.47
C TYR A 77 -8.66 -7.98 4.80
N MET A 78 -8.64 -6.72 4.39
CA MET A 78 -7.53 -5.82 4.72
C MET A 78 -7.53 -5.42 6.21
N GLN A 79 -8.70 -5.34 6.85
CA GLN A 79 -8.80 -5.09 8.29
C GLN A 79 -8.23 -6.26 9.08
N GLU A 80 -8.59 -7.50 8.71
CA GLU A 80 -8.03 -8.71 9.33
C GLU A 80 -6.52 -8.79 9.13
N LEU A 81 -6.02 -8.48 7.92
CA LEU A 81 -4.60 -8.48 7.60
C LEU A 81 -3.83 -7.44 8.42
N PHE A 82 -4.37 -6.21 8.57
CA PHE A 82 -3.77 -5.16 9.38
C PHE A 82 -3.78 -5.51 10.87
N ALA A 83 -4.83 -6.14 11.37
CA ALA A 83 -4.88 -6.61 12.74
C ALA A 83 -3.75 -7.61 13.03
N GLU A 84 -3.50 -8.56 12.13
CA GLU A 84 -2.40 -9.52 12.24
C GLU A 84 -1.04 -8.84 12.08
N MET A 85 -0.87 -8.00 11.06
CA MET A 85 0.39 -7.32 10.74
C MET A 85 0.86 -6.40 11.86
N LEU A 86 -0.07 -5.71 12.53
CA LEU A 86 0.23 -4.74 13.57
C LEU A 86 0.16 -5.33 14.99
N ASN A 87 -0.14 -6.62 15.11
CA ASN A 87 -0.16 -7.32 16.40
C ASN A 87 1.25 -7.37 17.00
N GLY A 88 1.38 -6.86 18.23
CA GLY A 88 2.67 -6.80 18.93
C GLY A 88 3.66 -5.76 18.40
N VAL A 89 3.28 -4.92 17.45
CA VAL A 89 4.11 -3.80 16.99
C VAL A 89 3.99 -2.63 17.96
N HIS A 90 5.09 -2.31 18.63
CA HIS A 90 5.21 -1.23 19.62
C HIS A 90 5.90 0.01 19.06
N GLU A 91 6.60 -0.10 17.97
CA GLU A 91 7.28 0.99 17.27
C GLU A 91 6.29 1.94 16.60
N SER A 92 6.75 3.14 16.30
CA SER A 92 6.01 4.05 15.44
C SER A 92 5.96 3.49 14.01
N VAL A 93 4.78 3.57 13.41
CA VAL A 93 4.52 3.10 12.04
C VAL A 93 3.95 4.23 11.23
N TYR A 94 4.50 4.50 10.05
CA TYR A 94 3.93 5.45 9.13
C TYR A 94 3.46 4.79 7.83
N CYS A 95 2.59 5.49 7.12
CA CYS A 95 2.08 5.08 5.81
C CYS A 95 1.92 6.30 4.93
N SER A 96 2.52 6.26 3.75
CA SER A 96 2.29 7.23 2.69
C SER A 96 1.09 6.78 1.86
N CYS A 97 0.00 7.54 1.91
CA CYS A 97 -1.26 7.20 1.28
C CYS A 97 -1.50 8.04 0.04
N TRP A 98 -1.73 7.37 -1.07
CA TRP A 98 -2.07 8.00 -2.33
C TRP A 98 -3.52 8.50 -2.33
N ARG A 99 -3.70 9.79 -2.66
CA ARG A 99 -5.00 10.43 -2.80
C ARG A 99 -5.22 10.96 -4.21
N LEU A 100 -6.34 10.57 -4.82
CA LEU A 100 -6.76 11.09 -6.11
C LEU A 100 -7.16 12.57 -6.02
N PRO A 101 -7.01 13.36 -7.11
CA PRO A 101 -7.25 14.81 -7.10
C PRO A 101 -8.65 15.22 -6.64
N ASN A 102 -9.64 14.40 -6.96
CA ASN A 102 -11.06 14.66 -6.67
C ASN A 102 -11.55 14.04 -5.37
N ASN A 103 -10.66 13.43 -4.60
CA ASN A 103 -11.00 12.83 -3.32
C ASN A 103 -10.55 13.73 -2.17
N ASP A 104 -11.41 13.94 -1.18
CA ASP A 104 -11.07 14.69 0.04
C ASP A 104 -10.08 13.94 0.92
N LYS A 105 -10.10 12.61 0.86
CA LYS A 105 -9.25 11.69 1.63
C LYS A 105 -8.74 10.54 0.76
N PRO A 106 -7.59 9.94 1.11
CA PRO A 106 -7.10 8.75 0.42
C PRO A 106 -8.01 7.54 0.67
N ASN A 107 -7.97 6.58 -0.24
CA ASN A 107 -8.79 5.36 -0.13
C ASN A 107 -8.50 4.56 1.16
N LEU A 108 -7.31 4.71 1.73
CA LEU A 108 -6.90 4.04 2.97
C LEU A 108 -7.31 4.80 4.24
N HIS A 109 -7.85 6.02 4.14
CA HIS A 109 -8.16 6.87 5.31
C HIS A 109 -8.94 6.14 6.42
N THR A 110 -10.04 5.48 6.05
CA THR A 110 -10.88 4.75 7.02
C THR A 110 -10.11 3.62 7.71
N LEU A 111 -9.28 2.90 6.95
CA LEU A 111 -8.45 1.83 7.48
C LEU A 111 -7.38 2.39 8.43
N MET A 112 -6.69 3.46 8.03
CA MET A 112 -5.69 4.13 8.88
C MET A 112 -6.31 4.57 10.20
N SER A 113 -7.45 5.27 10.15
CA SER A 113 -8.16 5.75 11.36
C SER A 113 -8.58 4.60 12.28
N LEU A 114 -9.06 3.48 11.72
CA LEU A 114 -9.46 2.30 12.48
C LEU A 114 -8.31 1.71 13.31
N PHE A 115 -7.08 1.77 12.80
CA PHE A 115 -5.88 1.24 13.46
C PHE A 115 -5.08 2.30 14.23
N GLY A 116 -5.68 3.46 14.51
CA GLY A 116 -5.11 4.51 15.35
C GLY A 116 -4.00 5.31 14.69
N PHE A 117 -3.99 5.37 13.37
CA PHE A 117 -3.13 6.29 12.62
C PHE A 117 -3.77 7.67 12.56
N GLU A 118 -2.96 8.68 12.80
CA GLU A 118 -3.33 10.09 12.66
C GLU A 118 -2.67 10.68 11.41
N GLU A 119 -3.37 11.54 10.71
CA GLU A 119 -2.82 12.32 9.60
C GLU A 119 -1.79 13.33 10.15
N VAL A 120 -0.54 13.24 9.68
CA VAL A 120 0.58 14.03 10.22
C VAL A 120 0.71 15.38 9.54
N VAL A 121 0.51 15.40 8.24
CA VAL A 121 0.59 16.59 7.41
C VAL A 121 -0.52 16.50 6.36
N GLU A 122 -1.27 17.55 6.20
CA GLU A 122 -2.03 17.76 4.97
C GLU A 122 -0.99 18.06 3.87
N SER A 123 -0.26 17.02 3.48
CA SER A 123 0.78 17.14 2.49
C SER A 123 0.09 17.28 1.15
N ARG A 124 0.08 18.49 0.62
CA ARG A 124 -0.33 18.77 -0.76
C ARG A 124 0.82 18.57 -1.73
N VAL A 125 1.78 17.73 -1.37
CA VAL A 125 2.86 17.36 -2.26
C VAL A 125 2.29 16.45 -3.35
N HIS A 126 2.53 16.80 -4.60
CA HIS A 126 2.15 15.93 -5.70
C HIS A 126 2.85 14.58 -5.54
N TRP A 127 2.09 13.50 -5.64
CA TRP A 127 2.58 12.12 -5.56
C TRP A 127 3.82 11.86 -6.42
N LYS A 128 3.89 12.49 -7.59
CA LYS A 128 5.03 12.40 -8.50
C LYS A 128 6.37 12.80 -7.88
N VAL A 129 6.38 13.78 -6.98
CA VAL A 129 7.62 14.34 -6.41
C VAL A 129 8.34 13.31 -5.54
N PRO A 130 7.69 12.72 -4.51
CA PRO A 130 8.33 11.72 -3.65
C PRO A 130 8.41 10.32 -4.31
N HIS A 131 7.45 9.97 -5.18
CA HIS A 131 7.28 8.58 -5.63
C HIS A 131 7.62 8.34 -7.10
N ASN A 132 8.15 9.35 -7.81
CA ASN A 132 8.51 9.25 -9.21
C ASN A 132 7.37 8.64 -10.07
N CYS A 133 6.17 9.20 -9.94
CA CYS A 133 4.94 8.67 -10.52
C CYS A 133 5.08 8.33 -12.01
N PHE A 134 4.58 7.17 -12.40
CA PHE A 134 4.65 6.62 -13.75
C PHE A 134 3.85 7.38 -14.82
N SER A 135 3.17 8.47 -14.47
CA SER A 135 2.44 9.31 -15.43
C SER A 135 3.33 9.87 -16.58
N ASN A 136 4.65 9.83 -16.41
CA ASN A 136 5.62 10.28 -17.44
C ASN A 136 6.08 9.17 -18.39
N TYR A 137 5.71 7.90 -18.14
CA TYR A 137 6.07 6.80 -19.01
C TYR A 137 5.06 6.70 -20.18
N GLU A 138 5.52 6.24 -21.32
CA GLU A 138 4.65 5.93 -22.45
C GLU A 138 3.52 5.00 -22.00
N GLY A 139 2.30 5.51 -22.02
CA GLY A 139 1.12 4.79 -21.60
C GLY A 139 0.42 5.32 -20.34
N GLY A 140 1.05 6.23 -19.61
CA GLY A 140 0.44 6.97 -18.50
C GLY A 140 -0.03 6.13 -17.31
N CYS A 141 -0.36 6.81 -16.23
CA CYS A 141 -1.09 6.23 -15.11
C CYS A 141 -2.57 6.09 -15.49
N SER A 142 -3.21 4.96 -15.18
CA SER A 142 -4.64 4.72 -15.46
C SER A 142 -5.58 5.73 -14.79
N TYR A 143 -5.07 6.48 -13.82
CA TYR A 143 -5.81 7.50 -13.08
C TYR A 143 -5.52 8.94 -13.52
N CYS A 144 -4.45 9.17 -14.28
CA CYS A 144 -4.12 10.49 -14.83
C CYS A 144 -4.52 10.55 -16.30
N THR A 145 -5.44 11.44 -16.62
CA THR A 145 -5.95 11.66 -17.99
C THR A 145 -5.23 12.77 -18.71
N GLY A 146 -4.24 13.41 -18.10
CA GLY A 146 -3.65 14.65 -18.57
C GLY A 146 -2.13 14.69 -18.55
N ILE A 147 -1.62 15.88 -18.78
CA ILE A 147 -0.19 16.22 -18.77
C ILE A 147 0.23 16.45 -17.32
N GLY A 148 0.86 15.44 -16.72
CA GLY A 148 1.37 15.49 -15.36
C GLY A 148 0.51 14.75 -14.33
N CYS A 149 1.10 14.48 -13.16
CA CYS A 149 0.40 13.83 -12.05
C CYS A 149 -0.31 14.88 -11.20
N GLU A 150 -1.61 14.70 -10.97
CA GLU A 150 -2.43 15.54 -10.12
C GLU A 150 -2.76 14.90 -8.76
N CYS A 151 -2.23 13.70 -8.51
CA CYS A 151 -2.44 13.00 -7.24
C CYS A 151 -1.61 13.61 -6.12
N TYR A 152 -2.07 13.40 -4.89
CA TYR A 152 -1.43 13.89 -3.67
C TYR A 152 -0.97 12.75 -2.80
N GLU A 153 -0.06 13.07 -1.88
CA GLU A 153 0.39 12.21 -0.80
C GLU A 153 -0.16 12.73 0.52
N ASP A 154 -0.81 11.85 1.27
CA ASP A 154 -1.21 12.11 2.65
C ASP A 154 -0.44 11.15 3.57
N LEU A 155 0.27 11.70 4.55
CA LEU A 155 1.05 10.91 5.50
C LEU A 155 0.22 10.59 6.74
N TYR A 156 0.30 9.35 7.19
CA TYR A 156 -0.33 8.83 8.39
C TYR A 156 0.71 8.25 9.33
N LEU A 157 0.60 8.53 10.62
CA LEU A 157 1.48 8.02 11.66
C LEU A 157 0.67 7.41 12.79
N ARG A 158 1.02 6.18 13.16
CA ARG A 158 0.67 5.58 14.45
C ARG A 158 1.88 5.65 15.37
N LYS A 159 1.78 6.41 16.46
CA LYS A 159 2.85 6.52 17.45
C LYS A 159 3.07 5.21 18.17
N GLY A 160 4.31 4.87 18.42
CA GLY A 160 4.72 3.77 19.28
C GLY A 160 4.23 3.94 20.73
N LYS A 161 4.17 2.84 21.46
CA LYS A 161 3.76 2.82 22.86
C LYS A 161 4.98 2.81 23.76
#